data_b3e536fd71ae46e734ca79130be76d51
#
_entry.id   b3e536fd71ae46e734ca79130be76d51
#
_cell.length_a   1.000
_cell.length_b   1.000
_cell.length_c   1.000
_cell.angle_alpha   90.00
_cell.angle_beta   90.00
_cell.angle_gamma   90.00
#
_symmetry.space_group_name_H-M   'P 1'
#
loop_
_entity.id
_entity.type
_entity.pdbx_description
1 polymer ?
#
loop_
_entity_poly.entity_id
_entity_poly.type
_entity_poly.pdbx_seq_one_letter_code
_entity_poly.pdbx_strand_id
1 'polypeptide(L)'
;MRALLRFIKFIFIILIIAFIAVLAFAVTFDANNYKPQIIEQVEEATGRDFAIDGDIDLSVFPWVGLKVEGVSLGNADGFKAEKFARIEQLDVKVNVLPLLKKEVQINTIRLHGLDVSLEVAKSQANNWSDLAKAEDEKAEVEETVDDTSFKDEPASEGDFSLQSLQVEGFEFVDAVINYD
;
A
#
# COMPACT_ATOMS: atom_id res chain seq x y z
N MET A 1 21.45 8.10 44.05
CA MET A 1 22.00 7.12 43.09
C MET A 1 21.23 5.80 43.00
N ARG A 2 20.90 5.12 44.12
CA ARG A 2 20.19 3.82 44.07
C ARG A 2 18.75 3.90 43.52
N ALA A 3 18.02 4.99 43.78
CA ALA A 3 16.67 5.20 43.23
C ALA A 3 16.69 5.43 41.70
N LEU A 4 17.66 6.20 41.17
CA LEU A 4 17.86 6.43 39.76
C LEU A 4 18.17 5.13 39.01
N LEU A 5 19.04 4.28 39.57
CA LEU A 5 19.36 2.97 39.01
C LEU A 5 18.15 2.01 38.96
N ARG A 6 17.27 2.08 39.97
CA ARG A 6 16.02 1.29 39.96
C ARG A 6 15.04 1.77 38.92
N PHE A 7 14.95 3.08 38.72
CA PHE A 7 14.11 3.72 37.67
C PHE A 7 14.61 3.35 36.27
N ILE A 8 15.93 3.42 36.04
CA ILE A 8 16.53 3.01 34.78
C ILE A 8 16.30 1.52 34.50
N LYS A 9 16.46 0.66 35.51
CA LYS A 9 16.15 -0.79 35.37
C LYS A 9 14.68 -1.03 35.03
N PHE A 10 13.77 -0.28 35.65
CA PHE A 10 12.34 -0.42 35.39
C PHE A 10 11.97 0.00 33.94
N ILE A 11 12.53 1.13 33.46
CA ILE A 11 12.37 1.55 32.08
C ILE A 11 12.93 0.50 31.13
N PHE A 12 14.12 -0.05 31.41
CA PHE A 12 14.74 -1.06 30.58
C PHE A 12 13.90 -2.34 30.47
N ILE A 13 13.30 -2.78 31.59
CA ILE A 13 12.40 -3.92 31.62
C ILE A 13 11.14 -3.64 30.78
N ILE A 14 10.55 -2.45 30.88
CA ILE A 14 9.39 -2.06 30.07
C ILE A 14 9.76 -2.07 28.59
N LEU A 15 10.91 -1.54 28.21
CA LEU A 15 11.39 -1.55 26.83
C LEU A 15 11.58 -2.98 26.29
N ILE A 16 12.12 -3.88 27.11
CA ILE A 16 12.26 -5.29 26.73
C ILE A 16 10.88 -5.94 26.54
N ILE A 17 9.95 -5.70 27.45
CA ILE A 17 8.59 -6.26 27.34
C ILE A 17 7.89 -5.72 26.10
N ALA A 18 7.99 -4.40 25.83
CA ALA A 18 7.45 -3.79 24.63
C ALA A 18 8.08 -4.36 23.36
N PHE A 19 9.39 -4.56 23.36
CA PHE A 19 10.10 -5.18 22.23
C PHE A 19 9.65 -6.63 22.00
N ILE A 20 9.51 -7.44 23.07
CA ILE A 20 9.00 -8.81 22.97
C ILE A 20 7.56 -8.81 22.45
N ALA A 21 6.71 -7.87 22.91
CA ALA A 21 5.34 -7.76 22.45
C ALA A 21 5.25 -7.42 20.96
N VAL A 22 6.11 -6.52 20.47
CA VAL A 22 6.21 -6.19 19.03
C VAL A 22 6.66 -7.40 18.21
N LEU A 23 7.67 -8.13 18.70
CA LEU A 23 8.12 -9.37 18.03
C LEU A 23 7.03 -10.44 18.00
N ALA A 24 6.33 -10.63 19.12
CA ALA A 24 5.22 -11.59 19.19
C ALA A 24 4.08 -11.20 18.23
N PHE A 25 3.74 -9.92 18.16
CA PHE A 25 2.76 -9.40 17.20
C PHE A 25 3.21 -9.67 15.76
N ALA A 26 4.47 -9.36 15.43
CA ALA A 26 5.01 -9.55 14.07
C ALA A 26 4.97 -11.02 13.61
N VAL A 27 5.17 -11.97 14.54
CA VAL A 27 5.12 -13.42 14.25
C VAL A 27 3.68 -13.94 14.12
N THR A 28 2.72 -13.32 14.82
CA THR A 28 1.31 -13.74 14.78
C THR A 28 0.47 -13.02 13.75
N PHE A 29 0.97 -11.90 13.22
CA PHE A 29 0.26 -11.13 12.20
C PHE A 29 0.39 -11.80 10.83
N ASP A 30 -0.73 -12.25 10.29
CA ASP A 30 -0.80 -12.83 8.94
C ASP A 30 -1.48 -11.83 7.99
N ALA A 31 -0.68 -11.23 7.11
CA ALA A 31 -1.15 -10.27 6.13
C ALA A 31 -2.09 -10.90 5.08
N ASN A 32 -2.02 -12.23 4.89
CA ASN A 32 -2.88 -12.94 3.95
C ASN A 32 -4.35 -12.92 4.35
N ASN A 33 -4.66 -12.71 5.62
CA ASN A 33 -6.04 -12.57 6.10
C ASN A 33 -6.73 -11.32 5.54
N TYR A 34 -5.97 -10.34 5.06
CA TYR A 34 -6.47 -9.08 4.50
C TYR A 34 -6.60 -9.10 2.97
N LYS A 35 -6.13 -10.18 2.28
CA LYS A 35 -6.27 -10.32 0.82
C LYS A 35 -7.69 -10.05 0.30
N PRO A 36 -8.76 -10.65 0.87
CA PRO A 36 -10.10 -10.42 0.35
C PRO A 36 -10.52 -8.95 0.40
N GLN A 37 -10.16 -8.25 1.48
CA GLN A 37 -10.49 -6.84 1.65
C GLN A 37 -9.70 -5.95 0.67
N ILE A 38 -8.42 -6.28 0.43
CA ILE A 38 -7.59 -5.56 -0.54
C ILE A 38 -8.15 -5.75 -1.95
N ILE A 39 -8.51 -7.00 -2.31
CA ILE A 39 -9.09 -7.33 -3.60
C ILE A 39 -10.38 -6.53 -3.81
N GLU A 40 -11.32 -6.60 -2.87
CA GLU A 40 -12.60 -5.89 -2.93
C GLU A 40 -12.41 -4.38 -3.12
N GLN A 41 -11.50 -3.76 -2.36
CA GLN A 41 -11.24 -2.33 -2.48
C GLN A 41 -10.62 -1.93 -3.82
N VAL A 42 -9.73 -2.76 -4.39
CA VAL A 42 -9.14 -2.48 -5.70
C VAL A 42 -10.18 -2.68 -6.80
N GLU A 43 -11.00 -3.72 -6.73
CA GLU A 43 -12.11 -3.97 -7.66
C GLU A 43 -13.14 -2.83 -7.62
N GLU A 44 -13.52 -2.36 -6.45
CA GLU A 44 -14.42 -1.20 -6.30
C GLU A 44 -13.80 0.09 -6.87
N ALA A 45 -12.50 0.30 -6.66
CA ALA A 45 -11.81 1.50 -7.10
C ALA A 45 -11.55 1.53 -8.61
N THR A 46 -11.33 0.37 -9.23
CA THR A 46 -10.95 0.25 -10.65
C THR A 46 -12.09 -0.21 -11.54
N GLY A 47 -13.14 -0.82 -10.97
CA GLY A 47 -14.21 -1.48 -11.72
C GLY A 47 -13.73 -2.72 -12.49
N ARG A 48 -12.60 -3.32 -12.13
CA ARG A 48 -11.98 -4.45 -12.82
C ARG A 48 -11.66 -5.59 -11.87
N ASP A 49 -11.66 -6.81 -12.40
CA ASP A 49 -11.23 -7.98 -11.64
C ASP A 49 -9.78 -7.80 -11.17
N PHE A 50 -9.56 -8.01 -9.89
CA PHE A 50 -8.23 -7.96 -9.28
C PHE A 50 -7.93 -9.25 -8.55
N ALA A 51 -6.72 -9.77 -8.67
CA ALA A 51 -6.31 -11.00 -7.99
C ALA A 51 -4.91 -10.88 -7.37
N ILE A 52 -4.76 -11.55 -6.23
CA ILE A 52 -3.47 -11.81 -5.56
C ILE A 52 -3.35 -13.31 -5.40
N ASP A 53 -2.67 -13.96 -6.35
CA ASP A 53 -2.55 -15.43 -6.41
C ASP A 53 -1.51 -15.98 -5.43
N GLY A 54 -0.43 -15.21 -5.18
CA GLY A 54 0.63 -15.57 -4.26
C GLY A 54 0.44 -15.00 -2.86
N ASP A 55 1.47 -15.08 -2.02
CA ASP A 55 1.40 -14.66 -0.63
C ASP A 55 1.71 -13.17 -0.42
N ILE A 56 1.19 -12.63 0.68
CA ILE A 56 1.54 -11.32 1.20
C ILE A 56 2.45 -11.53 2.40
N ASP A 57 3.74 -11.17 2.25
CA ASP A 57 4.74 -11.25 3.30
C ASP A 57 5.02 -9.87 3.89
N LEU A 58 4.90 -9.75 5.21
CA LEU A 58 5.25 -8.54 5.94
C LEU A 58 6.55 -8.75 6.71
N SER A 59 7.54 -7.92 6.43
CA SER A 59 8.79 -7.84 7.19
C SER A 59 8.80 -6.57 8.02
N VAL A 60 9.13 -6.67 9.31
CA VAL A 60 9.14 -5.51 10.23
C VAL A 60 10.54 -5.12 10.71
N PHE A 61 11.56 -5.86 10.30
CA PHE A 61 12.96 -5.59 10.68
C PHE A 61 13.93 -6.04 9.59
N PRO A 62 14.95 -5.20 9.24
CA PRO A 62 15.30 -3.87 9.78
C PRO A 62 14.43 -2.73 9.24
N TRP A 63 13.61 -2.95 8.23
CA TRP A 63 12.62 -2.04 7.64
C TRP A 63 11.25 -2.72 7.62
N VAL A 64 10.20 -1.92 7.57
CA VAL A 64 8.89 -2.46 7.22
C VAL A 64 8.89 -2.67 5.71
N GLY A 65 8.80 -3.93 5.31
CA GLY A 65 8.70 -4.35 3.91
C GLY A 65 7.41 -5.12 3.69
N LEU A 66 6.72 -4.81 2.61
CA LEU A 66 5.59 -5.58 2.10
C LEU A 66 6.02 -6.22 0.79
N LYS A 67 5.89 -7.53 0.69
CA LYS A 67 6.10 -8.30 -0.52
C LYS A 67 4.78 -8.96 -0.90
N VAL A 68 4.34 -8.77 -2.13
CA VAL A 68 3.12 -9.37 -2.65
C VAL A 68 3.47 -10.13 -3.92
N GLU A 69 3.08 -11.37 -4.01
CA GLU A 69 3.35 -12.21 -5.17
C GLU A 69 2.09 -12.46 -6.00
N GLY A 70 2.26 -12.53 -7.34
CA GLY A 70 1.20 -12.92 -8.27
C GLY A 70 0.04 -11.95 -8.33
N VAL A 71 0.32 -10.65 -8.48
CA VAL A 71 -0.72 -9.62 -8.62
C VAL A 71 -1.17 -9.52 -10.06
N SER A 72 -2.48 -9.46 -10.32
CA SER A 72 -3.02 -9.22 -11.64
C SER A 72 -4.27 -8.36 -11.63
N LEU A 73 -4.38 -7.49 -12.65
CA LEU A 73 -5.53 -6.64 -12.91
C LEU A 73 -6.18 -7.06 -14.23
N GLY A 74 -7.47 -7.32 -14.21
CA GLY A 74 -8.27 -7.64 -15.39
C GLY A 74 -8.27 -6.51 -16.43
N ASN A 75 -8.52 -6.85 -17.68
CA ASN A 75 -8.64 -5.85 -18.72
C ASN A 75 -10.04 -5.20 -18.68
N ALA A 76 -10.17 -4.05 -19.33
CA ALA A 76 -11.47 -3.44 -19.54
C ALA A 76 -12.31 -4.28 -20.52
N ASP A 77 -13.62 -4.20 -20.39
CA ASP A 77 -14.55 -4.92 -21.26
C ASP A 77 -14.37 -4.55 -22.74
N GLY A 78 -14.39 -5.58 -23.58
CA GLY A 78 -14.32 -5.41 -25.04
C GLY A 78 -12.91 -5.38 -25.64
N PHE A 79 -11.89 -5.57 -24.83
CA PHE A 79 -10.50 -5.72 -25.27
C PHE A 79 -10.10 -7.20 -25.34
N LYS A 80 -8.99 -7.52 -26.07
CA LYS A 80 -8.62 -8.90 -26.39
C LYS A 80 -7.86 -9.60 -25.27
N ALA A 81 -6.93 -8.91 -24.64
CA ALA A 81 -6.14 -9.48 -23.56
C ALA A 81 -7.03 -9.72 -22.33
N GLU A 82 -6.88 -10.84 -21.69
CA GLU A 82 -7.62 -11.17 -20.47
C GLU A 82 -7.19 -10.29 -19.29
N LYS A 83 -5.91 -9.97 -19.22
CA LYS A 83 -5.33 -9.15 -18.16
C LYS A 83 -4.77 -7.85 -18.74
N PHE A 84 -5.08 -6.74 -18.07
CA PHE A 84 -4.47 -5.44 -18.34
C PHE A 84 -3.02 -5.42 -17.86
N ALA A 85 -2.80 -5.87 -16.62
CA ALA A 85 -1.47 -5.93 -16.03
C ALA A 85 -1.29 -7.18 -15.17
N ARG A 86 -0.07 -7.68 -15.14
CA ARG A 86 0.39 -8.74 -14.25
C ARG A 86 1.73 -8.33 -13.65
N ILE A 87 1.94 -8.66 -12.37
CA ILE A 87 3.18 -8.44 -11.65
C ILE A 87 3.51 -9.76 -10.96
N GLU A 88 4.68 -10.32 -11.20
CA GLU A 88 5.12 -11.55 -10.54
C GLU A 88 5.40 -11.29 -9.06
N GLN A 89 6.06 -10.17 -8.75
CA GLN A 89 6.35 -9.78 -7.38
C GLN A 89 6.40 -8.26 -7.24
N LEU A 90 5.70 -7.74 -6.24
CA LEU A 90 5.71 -6.36 -5.83
C LEU A 90 6.38 -6.25 -4.45
N ASP A 91 7.48 -5.49 -4.37
CA ASP A 91 8.15 -5.18 -3.10
C ASP A 91 7.97 -3.69 -2.77
N VAL A 92 7.45 -3.42 -1.58
CA VAL A 92 7.32 -2.06 -1.05
C VAL A 92 8.09 -1.95 0.25
N LYS A 93 9.00 -0.98 0.35
CA LYS A 93 9.75 -0.70 1.58
C LYS A 93 9.36 0.64 2.15
N VAL A 94 9.02 0.63 3.43
CA VAL A 94 8.55 1.82 4.17
C VAL A 94 9.52 2.15 5.30
N ASN A 95 9.81 3.42 5.46
CA ASN A 95 10.63 3.91 6.56
C ASN A 95 9.85 3.89 7.88
N VAL A 96 10.40 3.20 8.90
CA VAL A 96 9.70 3.00 10.20
C VAL A 96 9.62 4.29 11.02
N LEU A 97 10.67 5.10 11.01
CA LEU A 97 10.75 6.31 11.87
C LEU A 97 9.68 7.36 11.54
N PRO A 98 9.39 7.66 10.26
CA PRO A 98 8.29 8.56 9.89
C PRO A 98 6.91 8.06 10.32
N LEU A 99 6.68 6.74 10.33
CA LEU A 99 5.40 6.15 10.79
C LEU A 99 5.04 6.54 12.23
N LEU A 100 6.05 6.76 13.10
CA LEU A 100 5.82 7.23 14.47
C LEU A 100 5.24 8.65 14.51
N LYS A 101 5.38 9.41 13.42
CA LYS A 101 4.84 10.76 13.24
C LYS A 101 3.58 10.78 12.36
N LYS A 102 3.02 9.60 12.03
CA LYS A 102 1.90 9.41 11.08
C LYS A 102 2.24 9.87 9.64
N GLU A 103 3.53 9.86 9.29
CA GLU A 103 4.02 10.11 7.94
C GLU A 103 4.36 8.78 7.27
N VAL A 104 3.85 8.52 6.07
CA VAL A 104 4.21 7.33 5.28
C VAL A 104 5.25 7.73 4.25
N GLN A 105 6.47 7.26 4.43
CA GLN A 105 7.55 7.43 3.46
C GLN A 105 7.89 6.06 2.85
N ILE A 106 7.49 5.90 1.59
CA ILE A 106 7.82 4.73 0.79
C ILE A 106 9.19 5.00 0.14
N ASN A 107 10.18 4.22 0.51
CA ASN A 107 11.53 4.37 -0.04
C ASN A 107 11.56 3.94 -1.50
N THR A 108 11.20 2.68 -1.78
CA THR A 108 11.23 2.15 -3.14
C THR A 108 10.10 1.17 -3.34
N ILE A 109 9.39 1.31 -4.45
CA ILE A 109 8.46 0.32 -4.98
C ILE A 109 9.20 -0.42 -6.09
N ARG A 110 9.41 -1.73 -5.91
CA ARG A 110 10.06 -2.59 -6.90
C ARG A 110 9.04 -3.54 -7.50
N LEU A 111 8.96 -3.56 -8.82
CA LEU A 111 8.08 -4.42 -9.60
C LEU A 111 8.94 -5.40 -10.41
N HIS A 112 8.78 -6.69 -10.10
CA HIS A 112 9.41 -7.78 -10.84
C HIS A 112 8.40 -8.45 -11.76
N GLY A 113 8.82 -8.74 -13.00
CA GLY A 113 7.99 -9.42 -13.98
C GLY A 113 6.69 -8.65 -14.30
N LEU A 114 6.79 -7.32 -14.41
CA LEU A 114 5.66 -6.51 -14.84
C LEU A 114 5.37 -6.79 -16.31
N ASP A 115 4.15 -7.25 -16.62
CA ASP A 115 3.63 -7.44 -17.97
C ASP A 115 2.35 -6.61 -18.13
N VAL A 116 2.37 -5.65 -19.04
CA VAL A 116 1.25 -4.74 -19.30
C VAL A 116 0.79 -4.87 -20.74
N SER A 117 -0.52 -5.05 -20.96
CA SER A 117 -1.16 -5.11 -22.28
C SER A 117 -1.93 -3.82 -22.54
N LEU A 118 -1.35 -2.96 -23.38
CA LEU A 118 -1.98 -1.72 -23.84
C LEU A 118 -2.68 -1.98 -25.19
N GLU A 119 -3.98 -1.75 -25.24
CA GLU A 119 -4.78 -1.98 -26.44
C GLU A 119 -5.58 -0.74 -26.84
N VAL A 120 -5.65 -0.48 -28.14
CA VAL A 120 -6.51 0.55 -28.73
C VAL A 120 -7.52 -0.10 -29.68
N ALA A 121 -8.80 0.00 -29.34
CA ALA A 121 -9.87 -0.55 -30.17
C ALA A 121 -10.05 0.26 -31.45
N LYS A 122 -10.72 -0.32 -32.46
CA LYS A 122 -11.07 0.37 -33.72
C LYS A 122 -11.91 1.63 -33.53
N SER A 123 -12.62 1.72 -32.41
CA SER A 123 -13.38 2.90 -31.96
C SER A 123 -12.50 4.02 -31.40
N GLN A 124 -11.18 3.85 -31.36
CA GLN A 124 -10.20 4.71 -30.69
C GLN A 124 -10.31 4.73 -29.16
N ALA A 125 -11.14 3.88 -28.56
CA ALA A 125 -11.12 3.65 -27.12
C ALA A 125 -9.85 2.87 -26.76
N ASN A 126 -9.25 3.21 -25.63
CA ASN A 126 -8.09 2.51 -25.10
C ASN A 126 -8.47 1.82 -23.77
N ASN A 127 -7.67 0.82 -23.38
CA ASN A 127 -7.93 0.02 -22.19
C ASN A 127 -7.30 0.58 -20.91
N TRP A 128 -6.93 1.84 -20.85
CA TRP A 128 -6.34 2.48 -19.65
C TRP A 128 -6.99 3.80 -19.25
N SER A 129 -7.87 4.38 -20.09
CA SER A 129 -8.45 5.71 -19.85
C SER A 129 -9.42 5.78 -18.67
N ASP A 130 -10.05 4.67 -18.33
CA ASP A 130 -10.91 4.55 -17.15
C ASP A 130 -10.12 4.62 -15.85
N LEU A 131 -8.93 3.99 -15.82
CA LEU A 131 -8.02 4.05 -14.66
C LEU A 131 -7.51 5.47 -14.41
N ALA A 132 -7.19 6.22 -15.45
CA ALA A 132 -6.77 7.62 -15.33
C ALA A 132 -7.88 8.52 -14.78
N LYS A 133 -9.15 8.30 -15.17
CA LYS A 133 -10.29 9.08 -14.66
C LYS A 133 -10.59 8.82 -13.19
N ALA A 134 -10.36 7.61 -12.71
CA ALA A 134 -10.54 7.26 -11.32
C ALA A 134 -9.56 8.02 -10.39
N GLU A 135 -8.40 8.42 -10.90
CA GLU A 135 -7.45 9.28 -10.17
C GLU A 135 -7.91 10.75 -10.15
N ASP A 136 -8.43 11.27 -11.28
CA ASP A 136 -8.89 12.66 -11.37
C ASP A 136 -10.10 12.93 -10.46
N GLU A 137 -11.05 12.01 -10.37
CA GLU A 137 -12.22 12.15 -9.47
C GLU A 137 -11.82 12.12 -7.99
N LYS A 138 -10.77 11.39 -7.60
CA LYS A 138 -10.25 11.42 -6.22
C LYS A 138 -9.49 12.72 -5.92
N ALA A 139 -8.75 13.25 -6.87
CA ALA A 139 -8.02 14.51 -6.71
C ALA A 139 -8.96 15.71 -6.56
N GLU A 140 -10.09 15.75 -7.29
CA GLU A 140 -11.08 16.83 -7.15
C GLU A 140 -11.83 16.82 -5.80
N VAL A 141 -11.96 15.66 -5.16
CA VAL A 141 -12.60 15.56 -3.82
C VAL A 141 -11.65 16.05 -2.73
N GLU A 142 -10.33 15.92 -2.90
CA GLU A 142 -9.34 16.43 -1.93
C GLU A 142 -9.10 17.95 -2.05
N GLU A 143 -9.33 18.58 -3.23
CA GLU A 143 -9.18 20.04 -3.38
C GLU A 143 -10.39 20.87 -2.92
N THR A 144 -11.55 20.27 -2.66
CA THR A 144 -12.76 21.01 -2.24
C THR A 144 -12.98 21.11 -0.73
N VAL A 145 -12.00 20.76 0.10
CA VAL A 145 -12.05 21.06 1.53
C VAL A 145 -11.53 22.47 1.77
N ASP A 146 -12.39 23.43 1.39
CA ASP A 146 -12.22 24.86 1.62
C ASP A 146 -12.22 25.17 3.13
N ASP A 147 -11.26 26.01 3.47
CA ASP A 147 -10.95 26.68 4.71
C ASP A 147 -12.21 27.26 5.41
N THR A 148 -12.86 26.49 6.31
CA THR A 148 -13.70 27.09 7.34
C THR A 148 -13.88 26.25 8.60
N SER A 149 -13.29 26.77 9.67
CA SER A 149 -13.70 26.60 11.07
C SER A 149 -13.39 25.30 11.79
N PHE A 150 -12.28 25.31 12.49
CA PHE A 150 -12.05 24.47 13.66
C PHE A 150 -13.21 24.62 14.66
N LYS A 151 -14.04 23.59 14.78
CA LYS A 151 -14.85 23.33 15.97
C LYS A 151 -14.38 22.03 16.57
N ASP A 152 -13.93 22.12 17.81
CA ASP A 152 -13.55 21.00 18.66
C ASP A 152 -14.74 20.02 18.77
N GLU A 153 -14.63 18.88 18.11
CA GLU A 153 -15.38 17.66 18.45
C GLU A 153 -14.36 16.58 18.83
N PRO A 154 -14.61 15.79 19.88
CA PRO A 154 -13.65 14.79 20.35
C PRO A 154 -13.48 13.70 19.29
N ALA A 155 -12.21 13.47 18.91
CA ALA A 155 -11.79 12.44 17.99
C ALA A 155 -12.39 11.08 18.34
N SER A 156 -13.14 10.49 17.41
CA SER A 156 -13.52 9.09 17.48
C SER A 156 -12.26 8.24 17.29
N GLU A 157 -12.03 7.32 18.21
CA GLU A 157 -10.92 6.35 18.15
C GLU A 157 -11.07 5.50 16.88
N GLY A 158 -10.19 5.73 15.91
CA GLY A 158 -10.07 4.90 14.70
C GLY A 158 -9.69 5.60 13.40
N ASP A 159 -9.69 6.92 13.33
CA ASP A 159 -9.32 7.63 12.12
C ASP A 159 -7.79 7.76 11.98
N PHE A 160 -7.20 6.88 11.17
CA PHE A 160 -5.80 6.93 10.81
C PHE A 160 -5.63 7.88 9.61
N SER A 161 -5.71 9.19 9.85
CA SER A 161 -5.43 10.18 8.83
C SER A 161 -3.92 10.24 8.56
N LEU A 162 -3.50 9.93 7.34
CA LEU A 162 -2.12 10.09 6.88
C LEU A 162 -1.85 11.58 6.64
N GLN A 163 -0.81 12.13 7.27
CA GLN A 163 -0.43 13.55 7.08
C GLN A 163 0.33 13.77 5.77
N SER A 164 1.06 12.77 5.30
CA SER A 164 1.77 12.82 4.02
C SER A 164 2.10 11.43 3.50
N LEU A 165 2.07 11.27 2.18
CA LEU A 165 2.55 10.10 1.46
C LEU A 165 3.68 10.55 0.52
N GLN A 166 4.88 10.01 0.72
CA GLN A 166 6.03 10.26 -0.16
C GLN A 166 6.56 8.95 -0.72
N VAL A 167 6.80 8.90 -2.04
CA VAL A 167 7.43 7.78 -2.74
C VAL A 167 8.73 8.28 -3.32
N GLU A 168 9.87 7.68 -2.92
CA GLU A 168 11.19 8.10 -3.38
C GLU A 168 11.54 7.57 -4.77
N GLY A 169 11.03 6.37 -5.14
CA GLY A 169 11.32 5.82 -6.46
C GLY A 169 10.61 4.52 -6.80
N PHE A 170 10.62 4.24 -8.10
CA PHE A 170 10.16 2.99 -8.69
C PHE A 170 11.33 2.26 -9.36
N GLU A 171 11.42 0.96 -9.18
CA GLU A 171 12.38 0.08 -9.83
C GLU A 171 11.63 -1.03 -10.57
N PHE A 172 11.89 -1.14 -11.86
CA PHE A 172 11.30 -2.17 -12.71
C PHE A 172 12.36 -3.20 -13.07
N VAL A 173 12.04 -4.46 -12.84
CA VAL A 173 12.90 -5.60 -13.17
C VAL A 173 12.12 -6.52 -14.08
N ASP A 174 12.66 -6.80 -15.27
CA ASP A 174 12.03 -7.68 -16.27
C ASP A 174 10.61 -7.21 -16.68
N ALA A 175 10.46 -5.90 -16.94
CA ALA A 175 9.19 -5.33 -17.38
C ALA A 175 8.97 -5.50 -18.88
N VAL A 176 7.76 -5.91 -19.26
CA VAL A 176 7.30 -6.04 -20.66
C VAL A 176 6.05 -5.19 -20.86
N ILE A 177 6.03 -4.45 -21.95
CA ILE A 177 4.84 -3.68 -22.39
C ILE A 177 4.45 -4.16 -23.78
N ASN A 178 3.27 -4.73 -23.90
CA ASN A 178 2.67 -5.14 -25.15
C ASN A 178 1.73 -4.03 -25.63
N TYR A 179 1.81 -3.67 -26.91
CA TYR A 179 0.95 -2.67 -27.52
C TYR A 179 0.28 -3.25 -28.78
N ASP A 180 -1.07 -3.22 -28.86
CA ASP A 180 -1.88 -3.72 -29.99
C ASP A 180 -2.97 -2.70 -30.45
#